data_c232ad6a7a42149fc7a059f95e24968b
#
_entry.id   c232ad6a7a42149fc7a059f95e24968b
#
_cell.length_a   1.000
_cell.length_b   1.000
_cell.length_c   1.000
_cell.angle_alpha   90.00
_cell.angle_beta   90.00
_cell.angle_gamma   90.00
#
_symmetry.space_group_name_H-M   'P 1'
#
loop_
_entity.id
_entity.type
_entity.pdbx_description
1 polymer ?
#
loop_
_entity_poly.entity_id
_entity_poly.type
_entity_poly.pdbx_seq_one_letter_code
_entity_poly.pdbx_strand_id
1 'polypeptide(L)'
;ESAAREGDPGVFSLASWLWYPRLLPEQLGSVLLLVGLSGLLLWWWQRQHFSTDHSWSWRWLMLNLVAAWVLTTLSPNKDGRYITPLLPSLVLLLARGWWQWGHWFEARRSRLVWPLFGAGLLACVPAGWSHQLHRFEDRPRGPVEALVEAAGGADPSRPPATLIVVPSTSDLNQHNVSFYGRRRGGQTVGRQLGGSREDREPVLARAEWVVLAEGNQGSVRKAARRLDKAVRSSGVFELVNQFPRLRGGSYSLWRRSATHPIEGPSFAQRFPELAAGLAAGPVGLDPVFAVV
;
A
#
# COMPACT_ATOMS: atom_id res chain seq x y z
N GLU A 1 -12.43 -7.20 13.56
CA GLU A 1 -13.30 -7.71 12.48
C GLU A 1 -12.82 -7.38 11.05
N SER A 2 -12.18 -6.22 10.80
CA SER A 2 -11.67 -5.87 9.45
C SER A 2 -10.49 -6.73 9.02
N ALA A 3 -9.50 -6.92 9.87
CA ALA A 3 -8.30 -7.71 9.58
C ALA A 3 -8.61 -9.17 9.21
N ALA A 4 -9.55 -9.80 9.94
CA ALA A 4 -10.00 -11.15 9.59
C ALA A 4 -10.70 -11.25 8.23
N ARG A 5 -11.25 -10.13 7.72
CA ARG A 5 -11.86 -10.06 6.38
C ARG A 5 -10.83 -9.87 5.28
N GLU A 6 -9.68 -9.33 5.60
CA GLU A 6 -8.54 -9.20 4.71
C GLU A 6 -7.77 -10.52 4.55
N GLY A 7 -8.12 -11.52 5.38
CA GLY A 7 -7.41 -12.80 5.43
C GLY A 7 -6.16 -12.75 6.32
N ASP A 8 -6.03 -11.71 7.14
CA ASP A 8 -4.93 -11.61 8.08
C ASP A 8 -5.00 -12.70 9.16
N PRO A 9 -3.88 -13.29 9.53
CA PRO A 9 -3.85 -14.32 10.55
C PRO A 9 -4.23 -13.75 11.93
N GLY A 10 -4.95 -14.53 12.72
CA GLY A 10 -5.30 -14.16 14.09
C GLY A 10 -4.05 -13.83 14.92
N VAL A 11 -4.13 -12.80 15.76
CA VAL A 11 -3.00 -12.20 16.50
C VAL A 11 -2.15 -13.23 17.27
N PHE A 12 -2.78 -14.24 17.86
CA PHE A 12 -2.09 -15.30 18.64
C PHE A 12 -1.71 -16.53 17.82
N SER A 13 -1.94 -16.54 16.49
CA SER A 13 -1.55 -17.65 15.63
C SER A 13 -0.06 -17.66 15.31
N LEU A 14 0.53 -18.84 15.12
CA LEU A 14 1.92 -18.96 14.67
C LEU A 14 2.14 -18.23 13.33
N ALA A 15 1.15 -18.22 12.44
CA ALA A 15 1.19 -17.50 11.18
C ALA A 15 1.36 -15.98 11.38
N SER A 16 0.74 -15.41 12.43
CA SER A 16 0.92 -14.01 12.80
C SER A 16 2.34 -13.71 13.27
N TRP A 17 2.92 -14.58 14.11
CA TRP A 17 4.28 -14.40 14.63
C TRP A 17 5.35 -14.57 13.56
N LEU A 18 5.10 -15.37 12.53
CA LEU A 18 6.01 -15.56 11.41
C LEU A 18 5.74 -14.61 10.24
N TRP A 19 4.71 -13.77 10.31
CA TRP A 19 4.33 -12.87 9.22
C TRP A 19 5.48 -11.94 8.81
N TYR A 20 6.01 -11.16 9.74
CA TYR A 20 7.09 -10.21 9.46
C TYR A 20 8.43 -10.89 9.16
N PRO A 21 8.88 -11.93 9.89
CA PRO A 21 10.06 -12.68 9.50
C PRO A 21 10.05 -13.19 8.05
N ARG A 22 8.90 -13.62 7.55
CA ARG A 22 8.76 -14.09 6.15
C ARG A 22 8.93 -12.98 5.11
N LEU A 23 8.71 -11.73 5.49
CA LEU A 23 8.87 -10.58 4.58
C LEU A 23 10.33 -10.09 4.52
N LEU A 24 11.17 -10.41 5.49
CA LEU A 24 12.54 -9.93 5.57
C LEU A 24 13.40 -10.29 4.35
N PRO A 25 13.34 -11.51 3.79
CA PRO A 25 14.09 -11.84 2.58
C PRO A 25 13.73 -10.96 1.38
N GLU A 26 12.45 -10.53 1.31
CA GLU A 26 11.97 -9.66 0.24
C GLU A 26 12.38 -8.20 0.44
N GLN A 27 12.48 -7.76 1.69
CA GLN A 27 12.78 -6.36 2.04
C GLN A 27 14.28 -6.08 2.12
N LEU A 28 15.07 -7.03 2.59
CA LEU A 28 16.51 -6.87 2.83
C LEU A 28 17.39 -7.69 1.88
N GLY A 29 16.82 -8.67 1.21
CA GLY A 29 17.55 -9.65 0.41
C GLY A 29 18.04 -10.84 1.22
N SER A 30 17.92 -12.03 0.63
CA SER A 30 18.25 -13.31 1.30
C SER A 30 19.74 -13.41 1.66
N VAL A 31 20.64 -12.90 0.82
CA VAL A 31 22.10 -12.94 1.04
C VAL A 31 22.48 -12.11 2.27
N LEU A 32 21.97 -10.87 2.36
CA LEU A 32 22.23 -10.01 3.52
C LEU A 32 21.74 -10.66 4.81
N LEU A 33 20.56 -11.24 4.79
CA LEU A 33 20.00 -11.95 5.94
C LEU A 33 20.83 -13.17 6.34
N LEU A 34 21.11 -14.08 5.42
CA LEU A 34 21.81 -15.32 5.74
C LEU A 34 23.22 -15.06 6.26
N VAL A 35 23.99 -14.21 5.59
CA VAL A 35 25.35 -13.90 6.02
C VAL A 35 25.33 -13.11 7.34
N GLY A 36 24.45 -12.11 7.45
CA GLY A 36 24.33 -11.33 8.68
C GLY A 36 23.91 -12.18 9.89
N LEU A 37 22.88 -13.01 9.73
CA LEU A 37 22.42 -13.88 10.83
C LEU A 37 23.46 -14.95 11.21
N SER A 38 24.11 -15.59 10.22
CA SER A 38 25.17 -16.56 10.51
C SER A 38 26.37 -15.92 11.21
N GLY A 39 26.72 -14.68 10.86
CA GLY A 39 27.75 -13.92 11.54
C GLY A 39 27.36 -13.51 12.96
N LEU A 40 26.08 -13.20 13.22
CA LEU A 40 25.57 -12.97 14.57
C LEU A 40 25.62 -14.24 15.43
N LEU A 41 25.32 -15.40 14.84
CA LEU A 41 25.49 -16.69 15.53
C LEU A 41 26.95 -16.95 15.86
N LEU A 42 27.87 -16.68 14.93
CA LEU A 42 29.33 -16.78 15.14
C LEU A 42 29.77 -15.84 16.26
N TRP A 43 29.29 -14.59 16.25
CA TRP A 43 29.57 -13.61 17.31
C TRP A 43 29.03 -14.09 18.66
N TRP A 44 27.82 -14.60 18.72
CA TRP A 44 27.21 -15.14 19.96
C TRP A 44 28.00 -16.33 20.50
N TRP A 45 28.48 -17.22 19.62
CA TRP A 45 29.30 -18.36 20.01
C TRP A 45 30.66 -17.95 20.57
N GLN A 46 31.27 -16.92 19.96
CA GLN A 46 32.60 -16.43 20.36
C GLN A 46 32.57 -15.41 21.51
N ARG A 47 31.40 -14.89 21.89
CA ARG A 47 31.26 -13.78 22.87
C ARG A 47 31.86 -14.11 24.26
N GLN A 48 32.08 -15.36 24.59
CA GLN A 48 32.73 -15.77 25.83
C GLN A 48 34.20 -15.30 25.95
N HIS A 49 34.79 -14.85 24.84
CA HIS A 49 36.18 -14.46 24.72
C HIS A 49 36.38 -12.94 24.57
N PHE A 50 35.30 -12.14 24.53
CA PHE A 50 35.38 -10.69 24.29
C PHE A 50 34.96 -9.87 25.53
N SER A 51 35.68 -8.75 25.78
CA SER A 51 35.41 -7.83 26.84
C SER A 51 34.06 -7.11 26.74
N THR A 52 33.52 -6.69 27.90
CA THR A 52 32.14 -6.29 28.15
C THR A 52 31.74 -4.87 27.73
N ASP A 53 32.65 -4.05 27.22
CA ASP A 53 32.47 -2.60 27.14
C ASP A 53 31.37 -2.09 26.18
N HIS A 54 30.98 -2.88 25.18
CA HIS A 54 29.94 -2.47 24.24
C HIS A 54 28.65 -3.31 24.33
N SER A 55 28.55 -4.16 25.34
CA SER A 55 27.45 -5.11 25.50
C SER A 55 26.08 -4.42 25.68
N TRP A 56 26.06 -3.25 26.32
CA TRP A 56 24.86 -2.51 26.66
C TRP A 56 24.13 -1.95 25.45
N SER A 57 24.84 -1.33 24.49
CA SER A 57 24.25 -0.79 23.26
C SER A 57 23.61 -1.87 22.40
N TRP A 58 24.26 -3.05 22.30
CA TRP A 58 23.73 -4.18 21.55
C TRP A 58 22.51 -4.81 22.22
N ARG A 59 22.47 -4.85 23.55
CA ARG A 59 21.31 -5.30 24.31
C ARG A 59 20.11 -4.39 24.10
N TRP A 60 20.31 -3.08 24.11
CA TRP A 60 19.27 -2.11 23.81
C TRP A 60 18.74 -2.26 22.38
N LEU A 61 19.61 -2.45 21.41
CA LEU A 61 19.21 -2.65 20.03
C LEU A 61 18.38 -3.93 19.86
N MET A 62 18.82 -5.03 20.49
CA MET A 62 18.07 -6.29 20.50
C MET A 62 16.72 -6.16 21.21
N LEU A 63 16.68 -5.49 22.35
CA LEU A 63 15.44 -5.24 23.09
C LEU A 63 14.46 -4.41 22.24
N ASN A 64 14.94 -3.38 21.58
CA ASN A 64 14.14 -2.56 20.65
C ASN A 64 13.53 -3.41 19.53
N LEU A 65 14.32 -4.25 18.88
CA LEU A 65 13.85 -5.12 17.81
C LEU A 65 12.81 -6.13 18.29
N VAL A 66 13.06 -6.77 19.44
CA VAL A 66 12.10 -7.73 20.00
C VAL A 66 10.81 -7.04 20.42
N ALA A 67 10.90 -5.91 21.12
CA ALA A 67 9.74 -5.15 21.54
C ALA A 67 8.89 -4.69 20.33
N ALA A 68 9.54 -4.16 19.32
CA ALA A 68 8.86 -3.69 18.13
C ALA A 68 8.30 -4.84 17.28
N TRP A 69 8.98 -5.99 17.19
CA TRP A 69 8.41 -7.19 16.58
C TRP A 69 7.17 -7.68 17.33
N VAL A 70 7.22 -7.71 18.65
CA VAL A 70 6.06 -8.07 19.48
C VAL A 70 4.90 -7.10 19.23
N LEU A 71 5.15 -5.79 19.30
CA LEU A 71 4.12 -4.76 19.09
C LEU A 71 3.48 -4.85 17.70
N THR A 72 4.28 -5.01 16.65
CA THR A 72 3.76 -5.16 15.29
C THR A 72 2.98 -6.47 15.11
N THR A 73 3.45 -7.55 15.76
CA THR A 73 2.76 -8.85 15.72
C THR A 73 1.42 -8.82 16.45
N LEU A 74 1.30 -8.05 17.53
CA LEU A 74 0.05 -7.85 18.26
C LEU A 74 -0.94 -6.93 17.51
N SER A 75 -0.52 -6.21 16.48
CA SER A 75 -1.44 -5.47 15.62
C SER A 75 -2.37 -6.45 14.89
N PRO A 76 -3.69 -6.24 14.92
CA PRO A 76 -4.63 -7.08 14.18
C PRO A 76 -4.51 -6.92 12.65
N ASN A 77 -4.04 -5.77 12.17
CA ASN A 77 -3.81 -5.49 10.77
C ASN A 77 -2.34 -5.80 10.42
N LYS A 78 -2.11 -6.62 9.39
CA LYS A 78 -0.79 -7.08 8.93
C LYS A 78 -0.40 -6.37 7.63
N ASP A 79 0.30 -5.25 7.77
CA ASP A 79 0.87 -4.54 6.62
C ASP A 79 2.40 -4.59 6.67
N GLY A 80 3.04 -4.95 5.54
CA GLY A 80 4.50 -5.00 5.41
C GLY A 80 5.19 -3.67 5.72
N ARG A 81 4.46 -2.54 5.65
CA ARG A 81 4.97 -1.21 6.02
C ARG A 81 5.23 -1.05 7.51
N TYR A 82 4.58 -1.79 8.37
CA TYR A 82 4.74 -1.65 9.83
C TYR A 82 6.10 -2.11 10.34
N ILE A 83 6.81 -2.95 9.58
CA ILE A 83 8.18 -3.33 9.93
C ILE A 83 9.23 -2.31 9.45
N THR A 84 8.88 -1.41 8.53
CA THR A 84 9.84 -0.45 7.95
C THR A 84 10.62 0.36 8.99
N PRO A 85 10.03 0.86 10.09
CA PRO A 85 10.78 1.57 11.14
C PRO A 85 11.84 0.71 11.85
N LEU A 86 11.72 -0.61 11.79
CA LEU A 86 12.65 -1.55 12.42
C LEU A 86 13.82 -1.93 11.51
N LEU A 87 13.69 -1.73 10.21
CA LEU A 87 14.70 -2.13 9.23
C LEU A 87 16.06 -1.50 9.50
N PRO A 88 16.20 -0.19 9.86
CA PRO A 88 17.49 0.39 10.19
C PRO A 88 18.19 -0.32 11.35
N SER A 89 17.45 -0.61 12.44
CA SER A 89 17.99 -1.34 13.58
C SER A 89 18.40 -2.77 13.23
N LEU A 90 17.61 -3.44 12.41
CA LEU A 90 17.91 -4.78 11.93
C LEU A 90 19.14 -4.79 11.01
N VAL A 91 19.25 -3.81 10.11
CA VAL A 91 20.42 -3.64 9.21
C VAL A 91 21.69 -3.44 10.03
N LEU A 92 21.67 -2.63 11.11
CA LEU A 92 22.81 -2.46 12.00
C LEU A 92 23.24 -3.78 12.66
N LEU A 93 22.27 -4.58 13.10
CA LEU A 93 22.57 -5.92 13.64
C LEU A 93 23.18 -6.85 12.59
N LEU A 94 22.60 -6.88 11.39
CA LEU A 94 23.12 -7.69 10.30
C LEU A 94 24.51 -7.23 9.89
N ALA A 95 24.78 -5.92 9.83
CA ALA A 95 26.09 -5.37 9.60
C ALA A 95 27.12 -5.82 10.65
N ARG A 96 26.70 -5.89 11.93
CA ARG A 96 27.56 -6.47 13.00
C ARG A 96 27.88 -7.94 12.72
N GLY A 97 26.93 -8.72 12.25
CA GLY A 97 27.15 -10.10 11.84
C GLY A 97 28.13 -10.22 10.67
N TRP A 98 27.95 -9.40 9.65
CA TRP A 98 28.89 -9.32 8.52
C TRP A 98 30.30 -8.97 8.98
N TRP A 99 30.42 -7.96 9.83
CA TRP A 99 31.71 -7.56 10.43
C TRP A 99 32.40 -8.70 11.17
N GLN A 100 31.63 -9.56 11.86
CA GLN A 100 32.16 -10.71 12.57
C GLN A 100 32.80 -11.74 11.64
N TRP A 101 32.22 -11.97 10.48
CA TRP A 101 32.85 -12.79 9.45
C TRP A 101 34.18 -12.19 8.98
N GLY A 102 34.24 -10.89 8.74
CA GLY A 102 35.47 -10.18 8.38
C GLY A 102 36.61 -10.48 9.39
N HIS A 103 36.34 -10.27 10.68
CA HIS A 103 37.33 -10.56 11.74
C HIS A 103 37.71 -12.05 11.83
N TRP A 104 36.75 -12.93 11.68
CA TRP A 104 37.01 -14.36 11.75
C TRP A 104 37.95 -14.84 10.63
N PHE A 105 37.80 -14.28 9.48
CA PHE A 105 38.68 -14.55 8.35
C PHE A 105 40.04 -13.84 8.48
N GLU A 106 40.07 -12.62 8.93
CA GLU A 106 41.30 -11.86 9.18
C GLU A 106 42.20 -12.61 10.18
N ALA A 107 41.63 -13.18 11.23
CA ALA A 107 42.34 -14.01 12.18
C ALA A 107 43.00 -15.26 11.55
N ARG A 108 42.51 -15.70 10.39
CA ARG A 108 43.08 -16.80 9.59
C ARG A 108 44.06 -16.35 8.53
N ARG A 109 44.53 -15.09 8.57
CA ARG A 109 45.52 -14.49 7.68
C ARG A 109 45.15 -14.51 6.18
N SER A 110 43.88 -14.54 5.84
CA SER A 110 43.42 -14.50 4.43
C SER A 110 43.41 -13.07 3.92
N ARG A 111 44.33 -12.72 3.05
CA ARG A 111 44.41 -11.40 2.38
C ARG A 111 43.24 -11.14 1.42
N LEU A 112 42.51 -12.18 1.02
CA LEU A 112 41.41 -12.10 0.07
C LEU A 112 40.05 -11.75 0.72
N VAL A 113 39.96 -11.70 2.04
CA VAL A 113 38.70 -11.54 2.77
C VAL A 113 38.02 -10.22 2.49
N TRP A 114 38.75 -9.12 2.62
CA TRP A 114 38.19 -7.79 2.43
C TRP A 114 37.73 -7.54 1.00
N PRO A 115 38.48 -7.92 -0.06
CA PRO A 115 37.98 -7.88 -1.43
C PRO A 115 36.73 -8.72 -1.65
N LEU A 116 36.69 -9.96 -1.14
CA LEU A 116 35.52 -10.84 -1.28
C LEU A 116 34.30 -10.30 -0.53
N PHE A 117 34.54 -9.75 0.66
CA PHE A 117 33.50 -9.11 1.46
C PHE A 117 32.93 -7.87 0.76
N GLY A 118 33.78 -7.01 0.23
CA GLY A 118 33.39 -5.84 -0.54
C GLY A 118 32.64 -6.23 -1.83
N ALA A 119 33.11 -7.24 -2.55
CA ALA A 119 32.44 -7.77 -3.73
C ALA A 119 31.07 -8.37 -3.39
N GLY A 120 30.95 -9.08 -2.27
CA GLY A 120 29.68 -9.61 -1.78
C GLY A 120 28.66 -8.50 -1.45
N LEU A 121 29.08 -7.44 -0.78
CA LEU A 121 28.25 -6.27 -0.51
C LEU A 121 27.83 -5.58 -1.81
N LEU A 122 28.77 -5.36 -2.73
CA LEU A 122 28.48 -4.76 -4.03
C LEU A 122 27.50 -5.61 -4.86
N ALA A 123 27.59 -6.93 -4.79
CA ALA A 123 26.66 -7.83 -5.47
C ALA A 123 25.25 -7.82 -4.87
N CYS A 124 25.10 -7.49 -3.58
CA CYS A 124 23.77 -7.37 -2.95
C CYS A 124 22.96 -6.18 -3.50
N VAL A 125 23.62 -5.10 -3.94
CA VAL A 125 22.94 -3.90 -4.46
C VAL A 125 22.18 -4.20 -5.76
N PRO A 126 22.81 -4.71 -6.84
CA PRO A 126 22.09 -5.02 -8.07
C PRO A 126 21.08 -6.16 -7.89
N ALA A 127 21.36 -7.16 -7.03
CA ALA A 127 20.42 -8.24 -6.74
C ALA A 127 19.14 -7.72 -6.05
N GLY A 128 19.27 -6.82 -5.07
CA GLY A 128 18.13 -6.17 -4.44
C GLY A 128 17.38 -5.26 -5.41
N TRP A 129 18.09 -4.53 -6.24
CA TRP A 129 17.50 -3.59 -7.19
C TRP A 129 16.76 -4.29 -8.33
N SER A 130 17.36 -5.32 -8.92
CA SER A 130 16.71 -6.12 -9.96
C SER A 130 15.42 -6.78 -9.45
N HIS A 131 15.44 -7.30 -8.22
CA HIS A 131 14.24 -7.87 -7.59
C HIS A 131 13.13 -6.85 -7.41
N GLN A 132 13.44 -5.61 -7.03
CA GLN A 132 12.47 -4.53 -6.88
C GLN A 132 11.94 -4.06 -8.25
N LEU A 133 12.80 -3.90 -9.25
CA LEU A 133 12.41 -3.48 -10.60
C LEU A 133 11.47 -4.49 -11.25
N HIS A 134 11.80 -5.78 -11.24
CA HIS A 134 10.91 -6.83 -11.75
C HIS A 134 9.55 -6.85 -11.06
N ARG A 135 9.49 -6.57 -9.76
CA ARG A 135 8.21 -6.45 -9.05
C ARG A 135 7.33 -5.30 -9.55
N PHE A 136 7.92 -4.23 -10.04
CA PHE A 136 7.16 -3.10 -10.60
C PHE A 136 6.76 -3.32 -12.06
N GLU A 137 7.61 -3.99 -12.85
CA GLU A 137 7.37 -4.23 -14.27
C GLU A 137 6.35 -5.36 -14.51
N ASP A 138 6.43 -6.45 -13.75
CA ASP A 138 5.61 -7.66 -13.95
C ASP A 138 4.22 -7.59 -13.30
N ARG A 139 3.88 -6.53 -12.59
CA ARG A 139 2.52 -6.39 -12.07
C ARG A 139 1.61 -5.92 -13.20
N PRO A 140 0.68 -6.80 -13.68
CA PRO A 140 -0.30 -6.37 -14.63
C PRO A 140 -1.05 -5.19 -14.04
N ARG A 141 -1.09 -4.08 -14.77
CA ARG A 141 -1.82 -2.89 -14.36
C ARG A 141 -3.29 -3.23 -14.34
N GLY A 142 -3.95 -3.00 -13.22
CA GLY A 142 -5.40 -3.15 -13.12
C GLY A 142 -6.12 -2.17 -14.04
N PRO A 143 -7.41 -2.33 -14.22
CA PRO A 143 -8.21 -1.52 -15.15
C PRO A 143 -8.45 -0.08 -14.67
N VAL A 144 -7.76 0.37 -13.61
CA VAL A 144 -7.99 1.68 -12.97
C VAL A 144 -7.82 2.84 -13.94
N GLU A 145 -6.81 2.76 -14.80
CA GLU A 145 -6.52 3.84 -15.76
C GLU A 145 -7.63 4.00 -16.79
N ALA A 146 -8.10 2.89 -17.37
CA ALA A 146 -9.22 2.88 -18.30
C ALA A 146 -10.54 3.28 -17.62
N LEU A 147 -10.73 2.89 -16.36
CA LEU A 147 -11.91 3.23 -15.57
C LEU A 147 -11.94 4.74 -15.26
N VAL A 148 -10.81 5.32 -14.88
CA VAL A 148 -10.67 6.77 -14.63
C VAL A 148 -10.91 7.58 -15.89
N GLU A 149 -10.41 7.12 -17.03
CA GLU A 149 -10.64 7.74 -18.35
C GLU A 149 -12.12 7.72 -18.73
N ALA A 150 -12.78 6.59 -18.53
CA ALA A 150 -14.20 6.45 -18.83
C ALA A 150 -15.10 7.34 -17.94
N ALA A 151 -14.70 7.57 -16.69
CA ALA A 151 -15.44 8.43 -15.75
C ALA A 151 -15.16 9.93 -15.99
N GLY A 152 -13.89 10.31 -16.20
CA GLY A 152 -13.47 11.72 -16.31
C GLY A 152 -13.85 12.39 -17.62
N GLY A 153 -14.02 11.60 -18.66
CA GLY A 153 -14.20 12.14 -20.02
C GLY A 153 -12.95 12.84 -20.57
N ALA A 154 -13.01 13.27 -21.82
CA ALA A 154 -11.90 13.93 -22.50
C ALA A 154 -11.99 15.47 -22.46
N ASP A 155 -12.99 16.03 -21.81
CA ASP A 155 -13.24 17.49 -21.80
C ASP A 155 -12.61 18.15 -20.56
N PRO A 156 -11.46 18.86 -20.73
CA PRO A 156 -10.77 19.50 -19.63
C PRO A 156 -11.51 20.72 -19.05
N SER A 157 -12.56 21.19 -19.74
CA SER A 157 -13.36 22.32 -19.25
C SER A 157 -14.41 21.92 -18.21
N ARG A 158 -14.64 20.63 -18.04
CA ARG A 158 -15.58 20.13 -17.02
C ARG A 158 -14.92 20.07 -15.65
N PRO A 159 -15.69 20.32 -14.59
CA PRO A 159 -15.20 20.10 -13.24
C PRO A 159 -14.83 18.62 -13.04
N PRO A 160 -13.84 18.32 -12.19
CA PRO A 160 -13.42 16.95 -11.92
C PRO A 160 -14.60 16.05 -11.54
N ALA A 161 -14.71 14.91 -12.20
CA ALA A 161 -15.73 13.92 -11.87
C ALA A 161 -15.40 13.26 -10.53
N THR A 162 -16.35 13.25 -9.61
CA THR A 162 -16.22 12.51 -8.36
C THR A 162 -16.70 11.08 -8.57
N LEU A 163 -15.77 10.14 -8.47
CA LEU A 163 -16.03 8.71 -8.56
C LEU A 163 -16.15 8.10 -7.17
N ILE A 164 -17.32 7.64 -6.82
CA ILE A 164 -17.55 6.91 -5.58
C ILE A 164 -17.02 5.49 -5.72
N VAL A 165 -15.97 5.17 -4.98
CA VAL A 165 -15.31 3.86 -5.01
C VAL A 165 -15.85 3.02 -3.87
N VAL A 166 -16.70 2.04 -4.15
CA VAL A 166 -17.28 1.15 -3.14
C VAL A 166 -16.30 0.02 -2.77
N PRO A 167 -15.61 -0.64 -3.73
CA PRO A 167 -14.62 -1.65 -3.40
C PRO A 167 -13.34 -1.04 -2.80
N SER A 168 -12.65 -1.82 -1.95
CA SER A 168 -11.32 -1.49 -1.42
C SER A 168 -10.40 -2.68 -1.61
N THR A 169 -9.84 -2.78 -2.79
CA THR A 169 -8.93 -3.85 -3.19
C THR A 169 -7.53 -3.29 -3.46
N SER A 170 -6.51 -4.15 -3.56
CA SER A 170 -5.14 -3.71 -3.87
C SER A 170 -5.02 -3.08 -5.26
N ASP A 171 -5.85 -3.51 -6.19
CA ASP A 171 -5.86 -3.06 -7.59
C ASP A 171 -6.86 -1.92 -7.85
N LEU A 172 -7.88 -1.72 -6.99
CA LEU A 172 -8.81 -0.61 -7.10
C LEU A 172 -9.26 -0.10 -5.72
N ASN A 173 -8.92 1.14 -5.42
CA ASN A 173 -9.35 1.87 -4.23
C ASN A 173 -9.37 3.38 -4.53
N GLN A 174 -9.89 4.19 -3.60
CA GLN A 174 -9.96 5.65 -3.77
C GLN A 174 -8.62 6.31 -4.07
N HIS A 175 -7.53 5.79 -3.50
CA HIS A 175 -6.19 6.37 -3.66
C HIS A 175 -5.65 6.12 -5.07
N ASN A 176 -5.84 4.89 -5.59
CA ASN A 176 -5.47 4.55 -6.96
C ASN A 176 -6.25 5.39 -7.97
N VAL A 177 -7.57 5.52 -7.79
CA VAL A 177 -8.42 6.35 -8.65
C VAL A 177 -7.96 7.80 -8.63
N SER A 178 -7.74 8.37 -7.45
CA SER A 178 -7.27 9.76 -7.32
C SER A 178 -5.86 9.96 -7.90
N PHE A 179 -4.95 8.99 -7.74
CA PHE A 179 -3.61 9.04 -8.32
C PHE A 179 -3.66 9.08 -9.85
N TYR A 180 -4.38 8.14 -10.47
CA TYR A 180 -4.49 8.10 -11.93
C TYR A 180 -5.31 9.26 -12.48
N GLY A 181 -6.34 9.73 -11.74
CA GLY A 181 -7.08 10.93 -12.08
C GLY A 181 -6.20 12.16 -12.16
N ARG A 182 -5.29 12.37 -11.19
CA ARG A 182 -4.29 13.47 -11.23
C ARG A 182 -3.31 13.32 -12.38
N ARG A 183 -2.81 12.13 -12.61
CA ARG A 183 -1.87 11.85 -13.70
C ARG A 183 -2.47 12.19 -15.07
N ARG A 184 -3.80 12.13 -15.19
CA ARG A 184 -4.57 12.49 -16.39
C ARG A 184 -5.16 13.90 -16.35
N GLY A 185 -4.54 14.82 -15.65
CA GLY A 185 -4.94 16.24 -15.62
C GLY A 185 -5.98 16.60 -14.57
N GLY A 186 -6.18 15.77 -13.55
CA GLY A 186 -7.06 16.06 -12.40
C GLY A 186 -8.56 15.89 -12.67
N GLN A 187 -8.93 15.26 -13.75
CA GLN A 187 -10.33 15.13 -14.19
C GLN A 187 -11.18 14.14 -13.40
N THR A 188 -10.56 13.31 -12.55
CA THR A 188 -11.29 12.32 -11.74
C THR A 188 -10.71 12.26 -10.34
N VAL A 189 -11.58 12.33 -9.34
CA VAL A 189 -11.23 12.20 -7.92
C VAL A 189 -11.97 11.02 -7.32
N GLY A 190 -11.24 10.06 -6.74
CA GLY A 190 -11.81 8.92 -6.05
C GLY A 190 -12.24 9.29 -4.63
N ARG A 191 -13.44 8.90 -4.24
CA ARG A 191 -13.95 8.99 -2.87
C ARG A 191 -14.47 7.65 -2.42
N GLN A 192 -14.03 7.18 -1.25
CA GLN A 192 -14.55 5.95 -0.66
C GLN A 192 -15.72 6.31 0.27
N LEU A 193 -16.91 5.90 -0.12
CA LEU A 193 -18.12 5.98 0.71
C LEU A 193 -18.68 4.57 0.90
N GLY A 194 -19.49 4.39 1.94
CA GLY A 194 -20.04 3.10 2.33
C GLY A 194 -19.45 2.57 3.63
N GLY A 195 -18.63 3.38 4.33
CA GLY A 195 -18.15 3.09 5.67
C GLY A 195 -19.26 3.16 6.73
N SER A 196 -20.26 4.03 6.54
CA SER A 196 -21.42 4.22 7.38
C SER A 196 -22.72 3.83 6.66
N ARG A 197 -23.77 3.55 7.44
CA ARG A 197 -25.13 3.34 6.92
C ARG A 197 -25.72 4.66 6.38
N GLU A 198 -25.27 5.77 6.92
CA GLU A 198 -25.70 7.12 6.55
C GLU A 198 -25.18 7.56 5.17
N ASP A 199 -24.09 6.96 4.70
CA ASP A 199 -23.51 7.27 3.38
C ASP A 199 -24.42 6.90 2.20
N ARG A 200 -25.41 6.04 2.42
CA ARG A 200 -26.26 5.51 1.35
C ARG A 200 -27.08 6.59 0.65
N GLU A 201 -27.82 7.38 1.42
CA GLU A 201 -28.73 8.39 0.87
C GLU A 201 -27.97 9.51 0.15
N PRO A 202 -26.91 10.11 0.71
CA PRO A 202 -26.11 11.08 -0.02
C PRO A 202 -25.53 10.55 -1.34
N VAL A 203 -25.13 9.28 -1.41
CA VAL A 203 -24.62 8.68 -2.66
C VAL A 203 -25.74 8.54 -3.67
N LEU A 204 -26.89 8.00 -3.27
CA LEU A 204 -28.03 7.84 -4.18
C LEU A 204 -28.59 9.19 -4.65
N ALA A 205 -28.55 10.25 -3.82
CA ALA A 205 -29.04 11.57 -4.18
C ALA A 205 -28.06 12.38 -5.04
N ARG A 206 -26.73 12.26 -4.83
CA ARG A 206 -25.75 13.23 -5.32
C ARG A 206 -24.55 12.66 -6.09
N ALA A 207 -24.30 11.35 -6.04
CA ALA A 207 -23.20 10.79 -6.82
C ALA A 207 -23.51 10.83 -8.30
N GLU A 208 -22.56 11.27 -9.11
CA GLU A 208 -22.61 11.15 -10.56
C GLU A 208 -22.09 9.79 -11.02
N TRP A 209 -20.95 9.38 -10.46
CA TRP A 209 -20.28 8.15 -10.82
C TRP A 209 -20.08 7.24 -9.62
N VAL A 210 -20.31 5.95 -9.83
CA VAL A 210 -20.08 4.91 -8.81
C VAL A 210 -19.37 3.73 -9.46
N VAL A 211 -18.34 3.21 -8.80
CA VAL A 211 -17.70 1.96 -9.18
C VAL A 211 -18.00 0.87 -8.16
N LEU A 212 -18.46 -0.27 -8.67
CA LEU A 212 -18.77 -1.47 -7.90
C LEU A 212 -17.87 -2.62 -8.34
N ALA A 213 -17.76 -3.66 -7.52
CA ALA A 213 -17.03 -4.88 -7.87
C ALA A 213 -17.95 -6.09 -7.85
N GLU A 214 -17.76 -7.01 -8.79
CA GLU A 214 -18.33 -8.33 -8.75
C GLU A 214 -17.42 -9.30 -8.01
N GLY A 215 -17.99 -10.07 -7.09
CA GLY A 215 -17.24 -11.01 -6.26
C GLY A 215 -16.61 -10.36 -5.02
N ASN A 216 -15.32 -10.57 -4.83
CA ASN A 216 -14.61 -10.02 -3.67
C ASN A 216 -14.46 -8.49 -3.79
N GLN A 217 -15.02 -7.77 -2.83
CA GLN A 217 -14.95 -6.31 -2.77
C GLN A 217 -13.77 -5.78 -1.94
N GLY A 218 -12.90 -6.69 -1.44
CA GLY A 218 -11.79 -6.31 -0.57
C GLY A 218 -12.24 -6.00 0.85
N SER A 219 -11.48 -5.15 1.52
CA SER A 219 -11.65 -4.72 2.91
C SER A 219 -12.83 -3.78 3.12
N VAL A 220 -14.04 -4.20 2.78
CA VAL A 220 -15.21 -3.33 2.89
C VAL A 220 -16.15 -3.74 4.02
N ARG A 221 -16.76 -2.74 4.68
CA ARG A 221 -17.76 -2.95 5.73
C ARG A 221 -19.09 -3.45 5.15
N LYS A 222 -19.95 -4.00 6.00
CA LYS A 222 -21.33 -4.42 5.61
C LYS A 222 -22.12 -3.31 4.94
N ALA A 223 -21.89 -2.04 5.34
CA ALA A 223 -22.53 -0.88 4.74
C ALA A 223 -22.22 -0.73 3.26
N ALA A 224 -20.97 -0.94 2.83
CA ALA A 224 -20.57 -0.88 1.42
C ALA A 224 -21.28 -1.94 0.57
N ARG A 225 -21.46 -3.16 1.09
CA ARG A 225 -22.25 -4.19 0.40
C ARG A 225 -23.74 -3.83 0.25
N ARG A 226 -24.27 -3.10 1.23
CA ARG A 226 -25.64 -2.58 1.14
C ARG A 226 -25.73 -1.43 0.15
N LEU A 227 -24.71 -0.58 0.08
CA LEU A 227 -24.62 0.47 -0.93
C LEU A 227 -24.52 -0.11 -2.34
N ASP A 228 -23.67 -1.12 -2.56
CA ASP A 228 -23.57 -1.85 -3.84
C ASP A 228 -24.97 -2.34 -4.29
N LYS A 229 -25.66 -3.07 -3.40
CA LYS A 229 -27.02 -3.55 -3.70
C LYS A 229 -27.97 -2.39 -4.00
N ALA A 230 -27.90 -1.28 -3.25
CA ALA A 230 -28.77 -0.14 -3.45
C ALA A 230 -28.51 0.56 -4.79
N VAL A 231 -27.26 0.75 -5.19
CA VAL A 231 -26.90 1.33 -6.50
C VAL A 231 -27.48 0.49 -7.64
N ARG A 232 -27.27 -0.83 -7.59
CA ARG A 232 -27.78 -1.75 -8.63
C ARG A 232 -29.31 -1.82 -8.73
N SER A 233 -30.01 -1.65 -7.61
CA SER A 233 -31.47 -1.80 -7.54
C SER A 233 -32.25 -0.48 -7.57
N SER A 234 -31.57 0.68 -7.51
CA SER A 234 -32.23 1.98 -7.39
C SER A 234 -32.90 2.48 -8.67
N GLY A 235 -32.46 1.99 -9.84
CA GLY A 235 -32.83 2.57 -11.14
C GLY A 235 -32.25 3.97 -11.40
N VAL A 236 -31.53 4.55 -10.42
CA VAL A 236 -30.92 5.89 -10.50
C VAL A 236 -29.68 5.89 -11.37
N PHE A 237 -28.99 4.76 -11.42
CA PHE A 237 -27.72 4.63 -12.12
C PHE A 237 -27.85 3.62 -13.26
N GLU A 238 -27.15 3.92 -14.35
CA GLU A 238 -27.03 3.07 -15.53
C GLU A 238 -25.61 2.51 -15.62
N LEU A 239 -25.48 1.24 -15.99
CA LEU A 239 -24.18 0.60 -16.22
C LEU A 239 -23.58 1.16 -17.52
N VAL A 240 -22.40 1.80 -17.40
CA VAL A 240 -21.70 2.37 -18.57
C VAL A 240 -20.70 1.38 -19.14
N ASN A 241 -19.90 0.72 -18.27
CA ASN A 241 -18.88 -0.21 -18.72
C ASN A 241 -18.51 -1.22 -17.63
N GLN A 242 -17.91 -2.33 -18.06
CA GLN A 242 -17.35 -3.36 -17.18
C GLN A 242 -15.87 -3.58 -17.51
N PHE A 243 -15.05 -3.65 -16.48
CA PHE A 243 -13.61 -3.80 -16.59
C PHE A 243 -13.18 -5.12 -15.93
N PRO A 244 -12.45 -6.00 -16.63
CA PRO A 244 -12.00 -7.26 -16.05
C PRO A 244 -11.02 -7.01 -14.90
N ARG A 245 -11.14 -7.81 -13.86
CA ARG A 245 -10.22 -7.80 -12.72
C ARG A 245 -9.08 -8.78 -12.92
N LEU A 246 -7.92 -8.44 -12.40
CA LEU A 246 -6.72 -9.30 -12.45
C LEU A 246 -6.91 -10.66 -11.78
N ARG A 247 -7.75 -10.72 -10.74
CA ARG A 247 -8.00 -11.93 -9.93
C ARG A 247 -9.40 -12.52 -10.10
N GLY A 248 -9.99 -12.31 -11.26
CA GLY A 248 -11.33 -12.78 -11.58
C GLY A 248 -12.45 -11.83 -11.15
N GLY A 249 -13.58 -11.87 -11.86
CA GLY A 249 -14.69 -10.93 -11.73
C GLY A 249 -14.49 -9.66 -12.56
N SER A 250 -15.27 -8.63 -12.28
CA SER A 250 -15.21 -7.34 -12.97
C SER A 250 -15.43 -6.16 -12.03
N TYR A 251 -14.99 -4.98 -12.47
CA TYR A 251 -15.44 -3.71 -11.93
C TYR A 251 -16.48 -3.13 -12.86
N SER A 252 -17.62 -2.73 -12.32
CA SER A 252 -18.70 -2.11 -13.07
C SER A 252 -18.74 -0.61 -12.77
N LEU A 253 -18.66 0.20 -13.81
CA LEU A 253 -18.76 1.65 -13.75
C LEU A 253 -20.19 2.06 -14.02
N TRP A 254 -20.78 2.74 -13.07
CA TRP A 254 -22.16 3.20 -13.10
C TRP A 254 -22.19 4.72 -13.17
N ARG A 255 -23.03 5.26 -14.02
CA ARG A 255 -23.28 6.69 -14.14
C ARG A 255 -24.72 6.98 -13.77
N ARG A 256 -24.95 8.11 -13.14
CA ARG A 256 -26.33 8.59 -12.89
C ARG A 256 -27.07 8.80 -14.20
N SER A 257 -28.27 8.26 -14.28
CA SER A 257 -29.16 8.44 -15.42
C SER A 257 -29.60 9.90 -15.56
N ALA A 258 -29.73 10.37 -16.79
CA ALA A 258 -30.21 11.71 -17.08
C ALA A 258 -31.65 11.96 -16.55
N THR A 259 -32.41 10.90 -16.36
CA THR A 259 -33.79 10.96 -15.81
C THR A 259 -33.82 11.23 -14.30
N HIS A 260 -32.67 11.10 -13.61
CA HIS A 260 -32.53 11.34 -12.19
C HIS A 260 -31.46 12.39 -11.93
N PRO A 261 -31.74 13.70 -12.13
CA PRO A 261 -30.76 14.75 -11.95
C PRO A 261 -30.25 14.79 -10.50
N ILE A 262 -29.04 15.32 -10.32
CA ILE A 262 -28.44 15.47 -8.99
C ILE A 262 -29.25 16.45 -8.17
N GLU A 263 -29.69 16.04 -7.00
CA GLU A 263 -30.41 16.89 -6.06
C GLU A 263 -29.49 17.91 -5.40
N GLY A 264 -29.91 19.15 -5.36
CA GLY A 264 -29.25 20.26 -4.67
C GLY A 264 -28.26 21.03 -5.56
N PRO A 265 -27.59 22.04 -5.00
CA PRO A 265 -26.68 22.90 -5.73
C PRO A 265 -25.48 22.11 -6.23
N SER A 266 -25.08 22.43 -7.49
CA SER A 266 -23.86 21.88 -8.11
C SER A 266 -22.61 22.23 -7.31
N PHE A 267 -21.50 21.54 -7.57
CA PHE A 267 -20.18 21.89 -6.97
C PHE A 267 -19.82 23.36 -7.23
N ALA A 268 -20.01 23.85 -8.45
CA ALA A 268 -19.73 25.23 -8.81
C ALA A 268 -20.63 26.24 -8.06
N GLN A 269 -21.86 25.89 -7.76
CA GLN A 269 -22.76 26.74 -6.98
C GLN A 269 -22.42 26.74 -5.49
N ARG A 270 -21.86 25.64 -4.97
CA ARG A 270 -21.43 25.56 -3.56
C ARG A 270 -20.06 26.20 -3.32
N PHE A 271 -19.17 26.10 -4.27
CA PHE A 271 -17.78 26.52 -4.18
C PHE A 271 -17.37 27.28 -5.44
N PRO A 272 -17.93 28.49 -5.68
CA PRO A 272 -17.72 29.22 -6.93
C PRO A 272 -16.26 29.60 -7.16
N GLU A 273 -15.54 29.99 -6.11
CA GLU A 273 -14.13 30.37 -6.23
C GLU A 273 -13.25 29.17 -6.58
N LEU A 274 -13.53 28.01 -5.98
CA LEU A 274 -12.80 26.78 -6.26
C LEU A 274 -13.09 26.27 -7.67
N ALA A 275 -14.35 26.36 -8.12
CA ALA A 275 -14.75 26.00 -9.47
C ALA A 275 -14.09 26.93 -10.52
N ALA A 276 -14.01 28.23 -10.25
CA ALA A 276 -13.30 29.19 -11.10
C ALA A 276 -11.80 28.91 -11.15
N GLY A 277 -11.18 28.60 -10.01
CA GLY A 277 -9.77 28.19 -9.94
C GLY A 277 -9.47 26.90 -10.71
N LEU A 278 -10.36 25.92 -10.68
CA LEU A 278 -10.24 24.68 -11.44
C LEU A 278 -10.41 24.90 -12.95
N ALA A 279 -11.25 25.86 -13.35
CA ALA A 279 -11.47 26.20 -14.77
C ALA A 279 -10.33 27.07 -15.36
N ALA A 280 -9.57 27.77 -14.53
CA ALA A 280 -8.57 28.76 -14.97
C ALA A 280 -7.21 28.17 -15.40
N GLY A 281 -6.97 26.88 -15.31
CA GLY A 281 -5.71 26.31 -15.77
C GLY A 281 -5.28 25.00 -15.13
N PRO A 282 -4.09 24.50 -15.47
CA PRO A 282 -3.57 23.26 -14.88
C PRO A 282 -3.44 23.48 -13.36
N VAL A 283 -4.32 22.83 -12.64
CA VAL A 283 -4.39 22.92 -11.19
C VAL A 283 -3.07 22.37 -10.64
N GLY A 284 -2.25 23.21 -10.06
CA GLY A 284 -1.18 22.79 -9.18
C GLY A 284 -1.77 21.87 -8.10
N LEU A 285 -0.97 20.94 -7.59
CA LEU A 285 -1.43 19.92 -6.63
C LEU A 285 -2.08 20.50 -5.35
N ASP A 286 -1.81 21.79 -5.03
CA ASP A 286 -2.22 22.44 -3.80
C ASP A 286 -3.74 22.64 -3.61
N PRO A 287 -4.53 23.08 -4.60
CA PRO A 287 -5.95 23.31 -4.40
C PRO A 287 -6.77 22.05 -4.17
N VAL A 288 -6.30 20.91 -4.66
CA VAL A 288 -7.01 19.62 -4.50
C VAL A 288 -6.89 19.07 -3.07
N PHE A 289 -5.86 19.46 -2.33
CA PHE A 289 -5.66 19.08 -0.94
C PHE A 289 -6.38 19.99 0.07
N ALA A 290 -6.71 21.22 -0.30
CA ALA A 290 -7.39 22.16 0.58
C ALA A 290 -8.88 21.85 0.82
N VAL A 291 -9.44 20.85 0.13
CA VAL A 291 -10.87 20.48 0.15
C VAL A 291 -11.11 19.08 0.80
N VAL A 292 -10.13 18.58 1.53
CA VAL A 292 -10.29 17.30 2.25
C VAL A 292 -10.74 17.52 3.70
#